data_c8ec7473389803ff573655697d9a432c
#
_entry.id   c8ec7473389803ff573655697d9a432c
#
_cell.length_a   1.000
_cell.length_b   1.000
_cell.length_c   1.000
_cell.angle_alpha   90.00
_cell.angle_beta   90.00
_cell.angle_gamma   90.00
#
_symmetry.space_group_name_H-M   'P 1'
#
loop_
_entity.id
_entity.type
_entity.pdbx_description
1 polymer ?
#
loop_
_entity_poly.entity_id
_entity_poly.type
_entity_poly.pdbx_seq_one_letter_code
_entity_poly.pdbx_strand_id
1 'polypeptide(L)'
;MSKKHKHEQPDMEENKMEQPQAEQPEVEKEETQAQAENEQTEQAPQEDVAALKARIVELEDKNLRLMAEFDNYRRRTNKEKLDLMETAGEKIFTEMLSLIDDFERANSAMQKTEDVKSLREGVDLIYQKFINFLGKHDVHAIETHNADFNTDEHEAVTTFAAGEDKKGKVVDCTQKGYKLGDKVIRFAKVVVGE
;
A
#
# COMPACT_ATOMS: atom_id res chain seq x y z
N MET A 1 6.09 39.73 20.08
CA MET A 1 7.14 38.95 20.76
C MET A 1 7.38 37.65 19.97
N SER A 2 8.47 37.68 19.18
CA SER A 2 8.91 36.56 18.33
C SER A 2 9.57 35.47 19.16
N LYS A 3 9.22 34.20 18.93
CA LYS A 3 10.07 33.07 19.27
C LYS A 3 10.38 32.27 18.02
N LYS A 4 11.63 32.44 17.57
CA LYS A 4 12.30 31.63 16.56
C LYS A 4 12.51 30.21 17.10
N HIS A 5 12.05 29.18 16.39
CA HIS A 5 12.50 27.83 16.59
C HIS A 5 13.68 27.57 15.66
N LYS A 6 14.81 27.27 16.30
CA LYS A 6 16.11 26.95 15.75
C LYS A 6 16.10 25.45 15.39
N HIS A 7 16.34 25.17 14.13
CA HIS A 7 16.50 23.79 13.61
C HIS A 7 17.94 23.37 13.87
N GLU A 8 18.14 22.40 14.75
CA GLU A 8 19.41 21.73 14.98
C GLU A 8 19.58 20.59 13.97
N GLN A 9 20.69 20.67 13.21
CA GLN A 9 21.19 19.57 12.40
C GLN A 9 22.12 18.71 13.28
N PRO A 10 22.10 17.38 13.15
CA PRO A 10 23.10 16.54 13.80
C PRO A 10 24.41 16.51 13.01
N ASP A 11 25.48 16.72 13.74
CA ASP A 11 26.89 16.66 13.33
C ASP A 11 27.25 15.27 12.78
N MET A 12 27.94 15.27 11.62
CA MET A 12 28.67 14.10 11.14
C MET A 12 30.07 14.09 11.83
N GLU A 13 30.28 13.09 12.65
CA GLU A 13 31.62 12.80 13.19
C GLU A 13 32.54 12.29 12.08
N GLU A 14 33.61 13.07 11.83
CA GLU A 14 34.81 12.67 11.07
C GLU A 14 35.58 11.59 11.84
N ASN A 15 35.60 10.38 11.33
CA ASN A 15 36.45 9.31 11.83
C ASN A 15 37.84 9.42 11.21
N LYS A 16 38.76 9.98 11.97
CA LYS A 16 40.16 10.15 11.67
C LYS A 16 40.90 8.84 11.92
N MET A 17 41.25 8.09 10.86
CA MET A 17 42.10 6.93 10.97
C MET A 17 43.57 7.37 11.07
N GLU A 18 44.15 7.07 12.19
CA GLU A 18 45.61 7.14 12.47
C GLU A 18 46.35 6.12 11.60
N GLN A 19 47.43 6.57 10.99
CA GLN A 19 48.45 5.73 10.36
C GLN A 19 49.45 5.29 11.41
N PRO A 20 49.87 4.04 11.49
CA PRO A 20 51.09 3.66 12.20
C PRO A 20 52.30 3.73 11.28
N GLN A 21 53.28 4.45 11.73
CA GLN A 21 54.64 4.41 11.24
C GLN A 21 55.26 3.06 11.59
N ALA A 22 55.95 2.47 10.63
CA ALA A 22 56.85 1.35 10.90
C ALA A 22 58.18 1.56 10.19
N GLU A 23 59.17 1.35 11.00
CA GLU A 23 60.63 1.48 10.83
C GLU A 23 61.19 0.72 9.62
N GLN A 24 62.20 1.34 9.03
CA GLN A 24 63.19 0.67 8.18
C GLN A 24 64.20 -0.10 9.03
N PRO A 25 64.76 -1.20 8.52
CA PRO A 25 66.23 -1.36 8.60
C PRO A 25 66.83 -1.63 7.22
N GLU A 26 67.99 -0.97 7.03
CA GLU A 26 68.99 -1.21 6.03
C GLU A 26 69.55 -2.64 6.10
N VAL A 27 69.78 -3.27 4.93
CA VAL A 27 70.96 -4.13 4.73
C VAL A 27 71.35 -4.10 3.26
N GLU A 28 72.65 -3.91 3.06
CA GLU A 28 73.42 -3.83 1.83
C GLU A 28 73.50 -5.13 1.01
N LYS A 29 73.68 -4.91 -0.29
CA LYS A 29 74.56 -5.63 -1.26
C LYS A 29 74.34 -7.14 -1.43
N GLU A 30 73.84 -7.48 -2.61
CA GLU A 30 74.56 -8.41 -3.51
C GLU A 30 74.14 -8.12 -4.94
N GLU A 31 75.04 -7.45 -5.69
CA GLU A 31 75.07 -7.41 -7.14
C GLU A 31 75.49 -8.75 -7.68
N THR A 32 74.95 -9.12 -8.81
CA THR A 32 75.46 -9.91 -9.89
C THR A 32 74.69 -11.22 -10.19
N GLN A 33 74.22 -11.29 -11.46
CA GLN A 33 73.74 -12.47 -12.19
C GLN A 33 72.22 -12.72 -12.13
N ALA A 34 71.47 -12.02 -12.99
CA ALA A 34 70.32 -12.59 -13.74
C ALA A 34 69.82 -11.57 -14.80
N GLN A 35 70.71 -11.18 -15.73
CA GLN A 35 70.28 -10.55 -16.98
C GLN A 35 70.21 -11.65 -18.04
N ALA A 36 69.17 -12.43 -18.12
CA ALA A 36 68.87 -13.29 -19.26
C ALA A 36 67.51 -14.05 -19.21
N GLU A 37 66.51 -13.63 -18.45
CA GLU A 37 65.21 -14.29 -18.47
C GLU A 37 63.98 -13.37 -18.33
N ASN A 38 64.02 -12.14 -18.88
CA ASN A 38 62.91 -11.24 -18.72
C ASN A 38 62.41 -10.57 -20.04
N GLU A 39 62.36 -11.33 -21.13
CA GLU A 39 61.79 -10.85 -22.41
C GLU A 39 60.59 -11.66 -22.93
N GLN A 40 59.99 -12.57 -22.18
CA GLN A 40 58.84 -13.37 -22.66
C GLN A 40 57.56 -13.21 -21.84
N THR A 41 57.48 -12.24 -20.90
CA THR A 41 56.28 -12.13 -20.01
C THR A 41 55.51 -10.82 -20.15
N GLU A 42 55.74 -9.95 -21.11
CA GLU A 42 55.08 -8.66 -21.24
C GLU A 42 53.94 -8.58 -22.29
N GLN A 43 53.65 -9.63 -23.04
CA GLN A 43 52.61 -9.57 -24.08
C GLN A 43 51.26 -10.14 -23.66
N ALA A 44 51.16 -10.96 -22.63
CA ALA A 44 49.92 -11.52 -22.15
C ALA A 44 48.97 -10.56 -21.35
N PRO A 45 49.46 -9.55 -20.63
CA PRO A 45 48.57 -8.64 -19.86
C PRO A 45 47.83 -7.58 -20.69
N GLN A 46 48.29 -7.25 -21.89
CA GLN A 46 47.69 -6.15 -22.68
C GLN A 46 46.46 -6.55 -23.45
N GLU A 47 46.39 -7.81 -23.95
CA GLU A 47 45.19 -8.33 -24.62
C GLU A 47 44.04 -8.54 -23.63
N ASP A 48 44.34 -9.01 -22.42
CA ASP A 48 43.33 -9.16 -21.35
C ASP A 48 42.77 -7.80 -20.91
N VAL A 49 43.61 -6.77 -20.80
CA VAL A 49 43.15 -5.41 -20.44
C VAL A 49 42.28 -4.78 -21.54
N ALA A 50 42.60 -5.02 -22.80
CA ALA A 50 41.77 -4.53 -23.91
C ALA A 50 40.41 -5.23 -23.97
N ALA A 51 40.39 -6.55 -23.77
CA ALA A 51 39.15 -7.34 -23.69
C ALA A 51 38.27 -6.93 -22.50
N LEU A 52 38.87 -6.67 -21.34
CA LEU A 52 38.15 -6.19 -20.14
C LEU A 52 37.56 -4.78 -20.36
N LYS A 53 38.32 -3.87 -20.99
CA LYS A 53 37.81 -2.53 -21.32
C LYS A 53 36.63 -2.61 -22.31
N ALA A 54 36.71 -3.44 -23.35
CA ALA A 54 35.62 -3.66 -24.30
C ALA A 54 34.37 -4.22 -23.56
N ARG A 55 34.58 -5.12 -22.62
CA ARG A 55 33.49 -5.68 -21.83
C ARG A 55 32.86 -4.66 -20.88
N ILE A 56 33.64 -3.76 -20.29
CA ILE A 56 33.12 -2.66 -19.48
C ILE A 56 32.24 -1.76 -20.33
N VAL A 57 32.70 -1.33 -21.51
CA VAL A 57 31.91 -0.48 -22.41
C VAL A 57 30.59 -1.17 -22.81
N GLU A 58 30.63 -2.47 -23.14
CA GLU A 58 29.43 -3.24 -23.46
C GLU A 58 28.45 -3.30 -22.28
N LEU A 59 28.96 -3.48 -21.06
CA LEU A 59 28.14 -3.53 -19.84
C LEU A 59 27.58 -2.14 -19.48
N GLU A 60 28.35 -1.07 -19.69
CA GLU A 60 27.89 0.30 -19.49
C GLU A 60 26.76 0.65 -20.46
N ASP A 61 26.90 0.30 -21.75
CA ASP A 61 25.84 0.49 -22.75
C ASP A 61 24.57 -0.30 -22.41
N LYS A 62 24.73 -1.57 -22.02
CA LYS A 62 23.60 -2.38 -21.52
C LYS A 62 22.94 -1.77 -20.29
N ASN A 63 23.74 -1.27 -19.36
CA ASN A 63 23.22 -0.63 -18.14
C ASN A 63 22.44 0.64 -18.48
N LEU A 64 23.00 1.51 -19.33
CA LEU A 64 22.33 2.72 -19.78
C LEU A 64 21.01 2.41 -20.48
N ARG A 65 21.00 1.40 -21.34
CA ARG A 65 19.79 0.94 -22.02
C ARG A 65 18.75 0.38 -21.04
N LEU A 66 19.17 -0.46 -20.08
CA LEU A 66 18.29 -0.99 -19.04
C LEU A 66 17.71 0.12 -18.16
N MET A 67 18.51 1.13 -17.82
CA MET A 67 18.04 2.29 -17.07
C MET A 67 16.95 3.05 -17.85
N ALA A 68 17.16 3.27 -19.14
CA ALA A 68 16.17 3.93 -19.99
C ALA A 68 14.88 3.10 -20.14
N GLU A 69 14.99 1.78 -20.32
CA GLU A 69 13.85 0.87 -20.38
C GLU A 69 13.10 0.83 -19.04
N PHE A 70 13.82 0.83 -17.90
CA PHE A 70 13.22 0.87 -16.57
C PHE A 70 12.47 2.17 -16.30
N ASP A 71 13.03 3.33 -16.68
CA ASP A 71 12.36 4.61 -16.57
C ASP A 71 11.08 4.68 -17.41
N ASN A 72 11.12 4.17 -18.63
CA ASN A 72 9.94 4.07 -19.50
C ASN A 72 8.88 3.14 -18.90
N TYR A 73 9.30 1.97 -18.39
CA TYR A 73 8.42 1.03 -17.70
C TYR A 73 7.76 1.68 -16.48
N ARG A 74 8.54 2.34 -15.63
CA ARG A 74 8.04 3.03 -14.43
C ARG A 74 7.02 4.11 -14.76
N ARG A 75 7.29 4.93 -15.79
CA ARG A 75 6.35 5.97 -16.24
C ARG A 75 5.05 5.35 -16.76
N ARG A 76 5.15 4.30 -17.58
CA ARG A 76 3.99 3.59 -18.12
C ARG A 76 3.16 2.96 -17.00
N THR A 77 3.79 2.21 -16.09
CA THR A 77 3.10 1.55 -14.97
C THR A 77 2.42 2.55 -14.04
N ASN A 78 3.06 3.71 -13.78
CA ASN A 78 2.43 4.76 -12.98
C ASN A 78 1.19 5.33 -13.69
N LYS A 79 1.24 5.53 -15.00
CA LYS A 79 0.08 5.98 -15.78
C LYS A 79 -1.04 4.94 -15.74
N GLU A 80 -0.74 3.68 -16.04
CA GLU A 80 -1.71 2.57 -15.99
C GLU A 80 -2.36 2.45 -14.61
N LYS A 81 -1.58 2.65 -13.53
CA LYS A 81 -2.10 2.65 -12.16
C LYS A 81 -3.07 3.81 -11.90
N LEU A 82 -2.78 5.00 -12.40
CA LEU A 82 -3.69 6.16 -12.29
C LEU A 82 -4.97 5.92 -13.08
N ASP A 83 -4.85 5.47 -14.33
CA ASP A 83 -5.99 5.14 -15.19
C ASP A 83 -6.88 4.05 -14.53
N LEU A 84 -6.26 3.03 -13.92
CA LEU A 84 -6.97 1.99 -13.18
C LEU A 84 -7.70 2.56 -11.95
N MET A 85 -7.07 3.48 -11.21
CA MET A 85 -7.70 4.13 -10.06
C MET A 85 -8.90 4.98 -10.47
N GLU A 86 -8.82 5.70 -11.60
CA GLU A 86 -9.93 6.51 -12.13
C GLU A 86 -11.11 5.63 -12.58
N THR A 87 -10.83 4.48 -13.18
CA THR A 87 -11.87 3.59 -13.73
C THR A 87 -12.31 2.48 -12.77
N ALA A 88 -11.62 2.30 -11.62
CA ALA A 88 -11.91 1.22 -10.68
C ALA A 88 -13.37 1.19 -10.17
N GLY A 89 -14.00 2.37 -10.08
CA GLY A 89 -15.40 2.50 -9.66
C GLY A 89 -16.43 2.34 -10.77
N GLU A 90 -16.04 2.38 -12.06
CA GLU A 90 -16.96 2.44 -13.20
C GLU A 90 -17.99 1.31 -13.19
N LYS A 91 -17.52 0.08 -13.01
CA LYS A 91 -18.40 -1.10 -12.96
C LYS A 91 -19.39 -1.04 -11.81
N ILE A 92 -18.90 -0.63 -10.62
CA ILE A 92 -19.73 -0.51 -9.41
C ILE A 92 -20.78 0.56 -9.61
N PHE A 93 -20.43 1.74 -10.12
CA PHE A 93 -21.37 2.81 -10.38
C PHE A 93 -22.38 2.43 -11.47
N THR A 94 -21.94 1.79 -12.55
CA THR A 94 -22.85 1.32 -13.61
C THR A 94 -23.89 0.34 -13.08
N GLU A 95 -23.49 -0.63 -12.26
CA GLU A 95 -24.41 -1.58 -11.65
C GLU A 95 -25.35 -0.88 -10.63
N MET A 96 -24.87 0.15 -9.92
CA MET A 96 -25.67 0.93 -8.96
C MET A 96 -26.75 1.76 -9.66
N LEU A 97 -26.56 2.20 -10.91
CA LEU A 97 -27.58 2.94 -11.66
C LEU A 97 -28.90 2.13 -11.76
N SER A 98 -28.81 0.81 -11.86
CA SER A 98 -30.03 -0.03 -11.91
C SER A 98 -30.85 0.04 -10.61
N LEU A 99 -30.21 0.34 -9.48
CA LEU A 99 -30.93 0.53 -8.21
C LEU A 99 -31.60 1.90 -8.18
N ILE A 100 -30.98 2.92 -8.79
CA ILE A 100 -31.57 4.25 -8.93
C ILE A 100 -32.82 4.16 -9.79
N ASP A 101 -32.77 3.43 -10.91
CA ASP A 101 -33.96 3.21 -11.78
C ASP A 101 -35.11 2.55 -11.00
N ASP A 102 -34.79 1.58 -10.13
CA ASP A 102 -35.79 0.93 -9.29
C ASP A 102 -36.42 1.89 -8.27
N PHE A 103 -35.61 2.76 -7.65
CA PHE A 103 -36.10 3.82 -6.75
C PHE A 103 -36.97 4.85 -7.48
N GLU A 104 -36.57 5.28 -8.68
CA GLU A 104 -37.38 6.20 -9.49
C GLU A 104 -38.72 5.61 -9.85
N ARG A 105 -38.74 4.32 -10.21
CA ARG A 105 -39.98 3.58 -10.48
C ARG A 105 -40.86 3.50 -9.24
N ALA A 106 -40.28 3.17 -8.07
CA ALA A 106 -41.02 3.12 -6.80
C ALA A 106 -41.58 4.51 -6.43
N ASN A 107 -40.77 5.57 -6.56
CA ASN A 107 -41.22 6.94 -6.30
C ASN A 107 -42.36 7.36 -7.21
N SER A 108 -42.31 7.00 -8.50
CA SER A 108 -43.40 7.23 -9.44
C SER A 108 -44.70 6.45 -9.09
N ALA A 109 -44.53 5.25 -8.55
CA ALA A 109 -45.68 4.45 -8.09
C ALA A 109 -46.31 5.05 -6.83
N MET A 110 -45.49 5.57 -5.89
CA MET A 110 -46.00 6.25 -4.69
C MET A 110 -46.87 7.47 -4.97
N GLN A 111 -46.65 8.14 -6.10
CA GLN A 111 -47.48 9.27 -6.51
C GLN A 111 -48.85 8.85 -7.09
N LYS A 112 -48.99 7.58 -7.45
CA LYS A 112 -50.18 7.08 -8.18
C LYS A 112 -51.07 6.14 -7.37
N THR A 113 -50.58 5.64 -6.24
CA THR A 113 -51.32 4.68 -5.41
C THR A 113 -51.24 5.05 -3.93
N GLU A 114 -52.32 4.82 -3.21
CA GLU A 114 -52.43 4.98 -1.77
C GLU A 114 -52.26 3.63 -1.03
N ASP A 115 -52.05 2.53 -1.77
CA ASP A 115 -51.86 1.21 -1.17
C ASP A 115 -50.48 1.07 -0.51
N VAL A 116 -50.46 1.39 0.79
CA VAL A 116 -49.23 1.34 1.63
C VAL A 116 -48.60 -0.06 1.67
N LYS A 117 -49.42 -1.14 1.57
CA LYS A 117 -48.88 -2.49 1.61
C LYS A 117 -48.06 -2.81 0.38
N SER A 118 -48.58 -2.52 -0.79
CA SER A 118 -47.90 -2.70 -2.07
C SER A 118 -46.64 -1.86 -2.17
N LEU A 119 -46.70 -0.61 -1.68
CA LEU A 119 -45.52 0.27 -1.63
C LEU A 119 -44.43 -0.28 -0.73
N ARG A 120 -44.76 -0.79 0.45
CA ARG A 120 -43.82 -1.40 1.38
C ARG A 120 -43.14 -2.62 0.76
N GLU A 121 -43.91 -3.52 0.14
CA GLU A 121 -43.39 -4.69 -0.56
C GLU A 121 -42.40 -4.27 -1.68
N GLY A 122 -42.73 -3.21 -2.43
CA GLY A 122 -41.84 -2.66 -3.46
C GLY A 122 -40.51 -2.12 -2.90
N VAL A 123 -40.59 -1.39 -1.80
CA VAL A 123 -39.36 -0.86 -1.12
C VAL A 123 -38.51 -2.00 -0.53
N ASP A 124 -39.15 -3.03 0.06
CA ASP A 124 -38.45 -4.18 0.60
C ASP A 124 -37.73 -4.96 -0.52
N LEU A 125 -38.31 -5.10 -1.71
CA LEU A 125 -37.61 -5.69 -2.86
C LEU A 125 -36.39 -4.89 -3.30
N ILE A 126 -36.50 -3.58 -3.36
CA ILE A 126 -35.35 -2.70 -3.68
C ILE A 126 -34.26 -2.83 -2.63
N TYR A 127 -34.65 -2.86 -1.35
CA TYR A 127 -33.69 -3.06 -0.25
C TYR A 127 -32.94 -4.39 -0.38
N GLN A 128 -33.68 -5.50 -0.65
CA GLN A 128 -33.05 -6.80 -0.87
C GLN A 128 -32.11 -6.81 -2.07
N LYS A 129 -32.50 -6.14 -3.17
CA LYS A 129 -31.64 -5.98 -4.34
C LYS A 129 -30.36 -5.22 -4.00
N PHE A 130 -30.45 -4.17 -3.15
CA PHE A 130 -29.29 -3.41 -2.69
C PHE A 130 -28.35 -4.26 -1.80
N ILE A 131 -28.89 -5.04 -0.87
CA ILE A 131 -28.10 -5.97 -0.06
C ILE A 131 -27.38 -7.01 -0.93
N ASN A 132 -28.08 -7.58 -1.92
CA ASN A 132 -27.49 -8.52 -2.86
C ASN A 132 -26.38 -7.87 -3.72
N PHE A 133 -26.60 -6.63 -4.13
CA PHE A 133 -25.56 -5.84 -4.83
C PHE A 133 -24.31 -5.67 -3.97
N LEU A 134 -24.45 -5.29 -2.70
CA LEU A 134 -23.33 -5.19 -1.77
C LEU A 134 -22.59 -6.54 -1.63
N GLY A 135 -23.32 -7.63 -1.42
CA GLY A 135 -22.74 -8.97 -1.31
C GLY A 135 -22.01 -9.42 -2.58
N LYS A 136 -22.49 -9.06 -3.76
CA LYS A 136 -21.85 -9.33 -5.06
C LYS A 136 -20.46 -8.63 -5.17
N HIS A 137 -20.32 -7.49 -4.51
CA HIS A 137 -19.09 -6.73 -4.44
C HIS A 137 -18.28 -6.99 -3.17
N ASP A 138 -18.54 -8.12 -2.50
CA ASP A 138 -17.85 -8.56 -1.29
C ASP A 138 -17.96 -7.56 -0.12
N VAL A 139 -19.08 -6.82 -0.09
CA VAL A 139 -19.40 -5.89 1.00
C VAL A 139 -20.42 -6.54 1.91
N HIS A 140 -20.02 -6.84 3.14
CA HIS A 140 -20.84 -7.51 4.14
C HIS A 140 -21.04 -6.64 5.37
N ALA A 141 -22.26 -6.72 5.94
CA ALA A 141 -22.53 -6.05 7.22
C ALA A 141 -21.75 -6.73 8.36
N ILE A 142 -21.24 -5.93 9.27
CA ILE A 142 -20.60 -6.40 10.50
C ILE A 142 -21.71 -6.93 11.43
N GLU A 143 -21.51 -8.13 11.98
CA GLU A 143 -22.41 -8.73 12.93
C GLU A 143 -22.34 -7.97 14.26
N THR A 144 -23.49 -7.49 14.72
CA THR A 144 -23.58 -6.68 15.95
C THR A 144 -24.56 -7.25 16.97
N HIS A 145 -25.36 -8.28 16.59
CA HIS A 145 -26.38 -8.81 17.48
C HIS A 145 -25.80 -9.71 18.55
N ASN A 146 -25.81 -9.27 19.81
CA ASN A 146 -25.21 -9.95 20.96
C ASN A 146 -23.71 -10.30 20.77
N ALA A 147 -23.03 -9.62 19.85
CA ALA A 147 -21.62 -9.78 19.63
C ALA A 147 -20.80 -9.18 20.78
N ASP A 148 -19.63 -9.73 21.05
CA ASP A 148 -18.67 -9.10 21.95
C ASP A 148 -18.15 -7.80 21.30
N PHE A 149 -17.94 -6.77 22.11
CA PHE A 149 -17.41 -5.50 21.61
C PHE A 149 -15.97 -5.70 21.15
N ASN A 150 -15.72 -5.37 19.88
CA ASN A 150 -14.42 -5.44 19.26
C ASN A 150 -14.03 -4.07 18.68
N THR A 151 -12.94 -3.49 19.11
CA THR A 151 -12.44 -2.19 18.66
C THR A 151 -12.02 -2.16 17.18
N ASP A 152 -11.73 -3.33 16.60
CA ASP A 152 -11.35 -3.42 15.18
C ASP A 152 -12.56 -3.27 14.23
N GLU A 153 -13.78 -3.49 14.74
CA GLU A 153 -15.00 -3.50 13.92
C GLU A 153 -16.08 -2.55 14.44
N HIS A 154 -16.05 -2.22 15.76
CA HIS A 154 -17.08 -1.47 16.44
C HIS A 154 -16.56 -0.14 16.99
N GLU A 155 -17.40 0.88 16.90
CA GLU A 155 -17.23 2.19 17.52
C GLU A 155 -18.30 2.34 18.62
N ALA A 156 -17.89 2.33 19.89
CA ALA A 156 -18.81 2.56 20.99
C ALA A 156 -19.24 4.02 21.06
N VAL A 157 -20.52 4.30 20.86
CA VAL A 157 -21.10 5.65 20.93
C VAL A 157 -21.45 5.99 22.37
N THR A 158 -21.96 5.00 23.14
CA THR A 158 -22.34 5.15 24.55
C THR A 158 -22.32 3.78 25.21
N THR A 159 -22.30 3.80 26.54
CA THR A 159 -22.52 2.61 27.36
C THR A 159 -23.92 2.65 27.98
N PHE A 160 -24.49 1.49 28.27
CA PHE A 160 -25.80 1.33 28.88
C PHE A 160 -25.77 0.22 29.94
N ALA A 161 -26.30 0.50 31.10
CA ALA A 161 -26.41 -0.51 32.19
C ALA A 161 -27.45 -1.56 31.81
N ALA A 162 -27.03 -2.61 31.11
CA ALA A 162 -27.88 -3.66 30.57
C ALA A 162 -27.89 -4.95 31.40
N GLY A 163 -27.21 -4.93 32.55
CA GLY A 163 -27.06 -6.09 33.46
C GLY A 163 -25.74 -6.86 33.17
N GLU A 164 -25.33 -7.65 34.16
CA GLU A 164 -24.06 -8.40 34.16
C GLU A 164 -23.90 -9.33 32.95
N ASP A 165 -25.00 -9.91 32.45
CA ASP A 165 -24.99 -10.83 31.29
C ASP A 165 -24.61 -10.14 29.97
N LYS A 166 -24.72 -8.81 29.87
CA LYS A 166 -24.45 -8.02 28.69
C LYS A 166 -23.23 -7.12 28.80
N LYS A 167 -22.49 -7.26 29.89
CA LYS A 167 -21.27 -6.50 30.12
C LYS A 167 -20.23 -6.80 29.06
N GLY A 168 -19.72 -5.74 28.39
CA GLY A 168 -18.77 -5.84 27.29
C GLY A 168 -19.35 -6.34 25.96
N LYS A 169 -20.68 -6.50 25.87
CA LYS A 169 -21.36 -6.90 24.62
C LYS A 169 -22.06 -5.73 23.97
N VAL A 170 -22.29 -5.88 22.69
CA VAL A 170 -23.13 -4.95 21.92
C VAL A 170 -24.60 -5.18 22.31
N VAL A 171 -25.19 -4.14 22.89
CA VAL A 171 -26.60 -4.13 23.32
C VAL A 171 -27.51 -3.65 22.19
N ASP A 172 -27.06 -2.62 21.47
CA ASP A 172 -27.78 -2.04 20.33
C ASP A 172 -26.83 -1.52 19.25
N CYS A 173 -27.31 -1.42 18.02
CA CYS A 173 -26.58 -0.92 16.88
C CYS A 173 -27.29 0.29 16.28
N THR A 174 -26.74 1.47 16.50
CA THR A 174 -27.30 2.73 15.97
C THR A 174 -27.00 2.91 14.50
N GLN A 175 -25.86 2.37 14.01
CA GLN A 175 -25.46 2.41 12.60
C GLN A 175 -24.69 1.14 12.23
N LYS A 176 -25.18 0.41 11.25
CA LYS A 176 -24.49 -0.79 10.76
C LYS A 176 -23.12 -0.48 10.22
N GLY A 177 -22.12 -1.28 10.59
CA GLY A 177 -20.78 -1.31 9.99
C GLY A 177 -20.75 -2.20 8.75
N TYR A 178 -19.73 -2.01 7.92
CA TYR A 178 -19.52 -2.85 6.73
C TYR A 178 -18.03 -3.12 6.51
N LYS A 179 -17.77 -4.31 5.96
CA LYS A 179 -16.46 -4.76 5.49
C LYS A 179 -16.47 -4.95 3.98
N LEU A 180 -15.35 -4.69 3.34
CA LEU A 180 -15.05 -5.08 1.95
C LEU A 180 -13.99 -6.18 2.01
N GLY A 181 -14.37 -7.42 1.74
CA GLY A 181 -13.57 -8.58 2.11
C GLY A 181 -13.23 -8.55 3.60
N ASP A 182 -11.95 -8.57 3.93
CA ASP A 182 -11.47 -8.51 5.33
C ASP A 182 -11.29 -7.07 5.86
N LYS A 183 -11.37 -6.06 4.99
CA LYS A 183 -11.12 -4.67 5.38
C LYS A 183 -12.39 -3.97 5.86
N VAL A 184 -12.38 -3.43 7.07
CA VAL A 184 -13.45 -2.56 7.55
C VAL A 184 -13.45 -1.25 6.77
N ILE A 185 -14.57 -0.97 6.08
CA ILE A 185 -14.79 0.27 5.33
C ILE A 185 -15.65 1.28 6.10
N ARG A 186 -16.42 0.78 7.08
CA ARG A 186 -17.19 1.58 8.03
C ARG A 186 -17.41 0.79 9.31
N PHE A 187 -16.99 1.35 10.44
CA PHE A 187 -17.25 0.77 11.76
C PHE A 187 -18.74 0.74 12.09
N ALA A 188 -19.17 -0.29 12.80
CA ALA A 188 -20.52 -0.31 13.35
C ALA A 188 -20.58 0.59 14.59
N LYS A 189 -21.51 1.55 14.62
CA LYS A 189 -21.76 2.36 15.81
C LYS A 189 -22.71 1.64 16.74
N VAL A 190 -22.19 1.31 17.92
CA VAL A 190 -22.87 0.44 18.85
C VAL A 190 -23.01 1.04 20.24
N VAL A 191 -23.99 0.56 20.98
CA VAL A 191 -24.16 0.77 22.41
C VAL A 191 -23.61 -0.48 23.12
N VAL A 192 -22.72 -0.29 24.08
CA VAL A 192 -22.06 -1.38 24.81
C VAL A 192 -22.64 -1.52 26.21
N GLY A 193 -22.85 -2.75 26.67
CA GLY A 193 -23.29 -3.05 28.03
C GLY A 193 -22.17 -2.73 29.03
N GLU A 194 -22.54 -2.06 30.13
CA GLU A 194 -21.68 -1.74 31.27
C GLU A 194 -21.99 -2.64 32.45
#